data_9b54a699dcb9e3b2a26e2030d0e70566
#
_entry.id   9b54a699dcb9e3b2a26e2030d0e70566
#
_cell.length_a   1.000
_cell.length_b   1.000
_cell.length_c   1.000
_cell.angle_alpha   90.00
_cell.angle_beta   90.00
_cell.angle_gamma   90.00
#
_symmetry.space_group_name_H-M   'P 1'
#
loop_
_entity.id
_entity.type
_entity.pdbx_description
1 polymer ?
#
loop_
_entity_poly.entity_id
_entity_poly.type
_entity_poly.pdbx_seq_one_letter_code
_entity_poly.pdbx_strand_id
1 'polypeptide(L)'
;MNEHKIIELYTIEKMTLRMIAKEMGTDHHRIKRILVKNGVEITQKGRIRKPFTDEHKAKISKATKGRKVWSEGKKMTKEHVLRNMVAHIKYDVDLEFYQQFDDVEKIKCLNKMLTRDRVSKHFDTKKYKSFITKFYNDEQFNAVYQKWIDSNRDRWATPSLDHMQPICKGGNYELGNLQVLTWFENRAKCDMINDEWQEFKLKTKT
;
A
#
# COMPACT_ATOMS: atom_id res chain seq x y z
N MET A 1 -24.97 33.86 -13.34
CA MET A 1 -24.44 33.50 -12.00
C MET A 1 -23.36 34.51 -11.66
N ASN A 2 -23.42 35.17 -10.51
CA ASN A 2 -22.51 36.26 -10.17
C ASN A 2 -21.12 35.72 -9.73
N GLU A 3 -20.13 35.80 -10.64
CA GLU A 3 -18.77 35.31 -10.38
C GLU A 3 -18.08 36.07 -9.24
N HIS A 4 -18.30 37.37 -9.10
CA HIS A 4 -17.76 38.20 -8.02
C HIS A 4 -18.22 37.73 -6.65
N LYS A 5 -19.51 37.41 -6.48
CA LYS A 5 -20.05 36.90 -5.24
C LYS A 5 -19.43 35.55 -4.86
N ILE A 6 -19.15 34.70 -5.84
CA ILE A 6 -18.49 33.39 -5.61
C ILE A 6 -17.07 33.58 -5.09
N ILE A 7 -16.32 34.53 -5.66
CA ILE A 7 -14.95 34.86 -5.25
C ILE A 7 -14.97 35.41 -3.79
N GLU A 8 -15.88 36.32 -3.51
CA GLU A 8 -16.05 36.89 -2.17
C GLU A 8 -16.36 35.85 -1.11
N LEU A 9 -17.35 34.98 -1.34
CA LEU A 9 -17.72 33.88 -0.45
C LEU A 9 -16.53 32.93 -0.19
N TYR A 10 -15.68 32.71 -1.19
CA TYR A 10 -14.52 31.83 -1.06
C TYR A 10 -13.34 32.51 -0.36
N THR A 11 -12.98 33.75 -0.76
CA THR A 11 -11.77 34.44 -0.32
C THR A 11 -11.93 35.17 1.02
N ILE A 12 -13.08 35.83 1.21
CA ILE A 12 -13.38 36.64 2.40
C ILE A 12 -14.09 35.80 3.45
N GLU A 13 -15.22 35.18 3.10
CA GLU A 13 -16.02 34.42 4.05
C GLU A 13 -15.48 33.01 4.32
N LYS A 14 -14.43 32.58 3.58
CA LYS A 14 -13.77 31.26 3.75
C LYS A 14 -14.73 30.06 3.63
N MET A 15 -15.80 30.22 2.87
CA MET A 15 -16.77 29.14 2.64
C MET A 15 -16.18 28.02 1.80
N THR A 16 -16.60 26.77 2.05
CA THR A 16 -16.17 25.64 1.24
C THR A 16 -16.87 25.63 -0.14
N LEU A 17 -16.25 25.02 -1.14
CA LEU A 17 -16.85 24.91 -2.49
C LEU A 17 -18.26 24.31 -2.46
N ARG A 18 -18.54 23.37 -1.54
CA ARG A 18 -19.86 22.74 -1.40
C ARG A 18 -20.88 23.67 -0.76
N MET A 19 -20.47 24.49 0.20
CA MET A 19 -21.37 25.47 0.82
C MET A 19 -21.74 26.54 -0.21
N ILE A 20 -20.77 27.09 -0.94
CA ILE A 20 -21.01 28.05 -2.01
C ILE A 20 -21.92 27.45 -3.10
N ALA A 21 -21.68 26.20 -3.48
CA ALA A 21 -22.49 25.49 -4.46
C ALA A 21 -23.94 25.36 -4.02
N LYS A 22 -24.17 25.04 -2.74
CA LYS A 22 -25.51 24.94 -2.14
C LYS A 22 -26.22 26.31 -2.15
N GLU A 23 -25.52 27.36 -1.74
CA GLU A 23 -26.06 28.73 -1.72
C GLU A 23 -26.39 29.25 -3.12
N MET A 24 -25.53 28.94 -4.08
CA MET A 24 -25.68 29.37 -5.48
C MET A 24 -26.58 28.43 -6.32
N GLY A 25 -27.14 27.38 -5.75
CA GLY A 25 -28.00 26.41 -6.44
C GLY A 25 -27.29 25.68 -7.59
N THR A 26 -26.00 25.34 -7.42
CA THR A 26 -25.19 24.77 -8.49
C THR A 26 -24.26 23.65 -7.97
N ASP A 27 -23.47 23.04 -8.87
CA ASP A 27 -22.49 22.02 -8.51
C ASP A 27 -21.14 22.63 -8.10
N HIS A 28 -20.47 22.00 -7.14
CA HIS A 28 -19.18 22.46 -6.62
C HIS A 28 -18.05 22.41 -7.64
N HIS A 29 -18.12 21.54 -8.65
CA HIS A 29 -17.16 21.52 -9.77
C HIS A 29 -17.29 22.78 -10.64
N ARG A 30 -18.51 23.32 -10.77
CA ARG A 30 -18.74 24.57 -11.47
C ARG A 30 -18.16 25.75 -10.70
N ILE A 31 -18.35 25.78 -9.37
CA ILE A 31 -17.72 26.78 -8.50
C ILE A 31 -16.20 26.72 -8.62
N LYS A 32 -15.62 25.52 -8.57
CA LYS A 32 -14.19 25.31 -8.75
C LYS A 32 -13.67 25.88 -10.07
N ARG A 33 -14.37 25.62 -11.18
CA ARG A 33 -13.98 26.13 -12.51
C ARG A 33 -14.00 27.66 -12.56
N ILE A 34 -15.00 28.31 -11.94
CA ILE A 34 -15.11 29.76 -11.89
C ILE A 34 -13.94 30.35 -11.08
N LEU A 35 -13.63 29.82 -9.92
CA LEU A 35 -12.51 30.30 -9.09
C LEU A 35 -11.17 30.16 -9.83
N VAL A 36 -10.91 29.00 -10.45
CA VAL A 36 -9.68 28.77 -11.22
C VAL A 36 -9.60 29.72 -12.42
N LYS A 37 -10.70 29.92 -13.16
CA LYS A 37 -10.79 30.87 -14.29
C LYS A 37 -10.44 32.31 -13.89
N ASN A 38 -10.79 32.68 -12.65
CA ASN A 38 -10.53 34.02 -12.11
C ASN A 38 -9.21 34.11 -11.33
N GLY A 39 -8.31 33.11 -11.46
CA GLY A 39 -6.97 33.11 -10.82
C GLY A 39 -6.96 32.88 -9.32
N VAL A 40 -8.08 32.44 -8.74
CA VAL A 40 -8.16 32.17 -7.30
C VAL A 40 -7.55 30.81 -7.01
N GLU A 41 -6.51 30.78 -6.19
CA GLU A 41 -5.86 29.55 -5.74
C GLU A 41 -6.78 28.77 -4.79
N ILE A 42 -7.01 27.49 -5.09
CA ILE A 42 -7.84 26.62 -4.27
C ILE A 42 -6.97 25.90 -3.25
N THR A 43 -6.82 26.51 -2.09
CA THR A 43 -5.96 26.00 -0.99
C THR A 43 -6.61 24.92 -0.13
N GLN A 44 -7.93 24.72 -0.22
CA GLN A 44 -8.64 23.79 0.67
C GLN A 44 -8.66 22.37 0.11
N LYS A 45 -7.69 21.57 0.52
CA LYS A 45 -7.77 20.10 0.49
C LYS A 45 -8.45 19.64 1.79
N GLY A 46 -9.78 19.48 1.77
CA GLY A 46 -10.54 18.90 2.87
C GLY A 46 -10.91 19.88 4.01
N ARG A 47 -11.71 19.40 4.96
CA ARG A 47 -12.04 20.15 6.18
C ARG A 47 -10.76 20.39 6.97
N ILE A 48 -10.37 21.66 7.18
CA ILE A 48 -9.40 22.00 8.21
C ILE A 48 -10.09 21.63 9.54
N ARG A 49 -9.77 20.45 10.04
CA ARG A 49 -10.22 20.06 11.39
C ARG A 49 -9.45 20.94 12.35
N LYS A 50 -10.15 21.78 13.10
CA LYS A 50 -9.51 22.48 14.23
C LYS A 50 -8.87 21.40 15.11
N PRO A 51 -7.61 21.57 15.53
CA PRO A 51 -7.00 20.64 16.48
C PRO A 51 -7.89 20.54 17.72
N PHE A 52 -8.05 19.36 18.24
CA PHE A 52 -8.80 19.15 19.48
C PHE A 52 -8.15 19.97 20.61
N THR A 53 -8.97 20.64 21.38
CA THR A 53 -8.52 21.30 22.61
C THR A 53 -7.95 20.26 23.58
N ASP A 54 -7.06 20.65 24.48
CA ASP A 54 -6.45 19.72 25.42
C ASP A 54 -7.51 19.14 26.38
N GLU A 55 -8.54 19.91 26.73
CA GLU A 55 -9.70 19.42 27.46
C GLU A 55 -10.44 18.31 26.69
N HIS A 56 -10.64 18.47 25.40
CA HIS A 56 -11.27 17.45 24.56
C HIS A 56 -10.42 16.19 24.44
N LYS A 57 -9.10 16.35 24.28
CA LYS A 57 -8.14 15.22 24.29
C LYS A 57 -8.17 14.48 25.63
N ALA A 58 -8.22 15.21 26.74
CA ALA A 58 -8.31 14.64 28.09
C ALA A 58 -9.62 13.85 28.27
N LYS A 59 -10.76 14.37 27.80
CA LYS A 59 -12.06 13.67 27.83
C LYS A 59 -12.00 12.36 27.01
N ILE A 60 -11.44 12.40 25.78
CA ILE A 60 -11.25 11.20 24.96
C ILE A 60 -10.35 10.20 25.67
N SER A 61 -9.20 10.64 26.19
CA SER A 61 -8.25 9.79 26.92
C SER A 61 -8.90 9.11 28.12
N LYS A 62 -9.65 9.86 28.91
CA LYS A 62 -10.40 9.33 30.08
C LYS A 62 -11.46 8.32 29.68
N ALA A 63 -12.21 8.59 28.59
CA ALA A 63 -13.26 7.71 28.09
C ALA A 63 -12.72 6.41 27.45
N THR A 64 -11.48 6.44 26.95
CA THR A 64 -10.85 5.27 26.30
C THR A 64 -9.92 4.51 27.23
N LYS A 65 -9.49 5.13 28.35
CA LYS A 65 -8.59 4.50 29.33
C LYS A 65 -9.23 3.26 29.95
N GLY A 66 -8.57 2.12 29.78
CA GLY A 66 -9.05 0.82 30.28
C GLY A 66 -10.14 0.16 29.44
N ARG A 67 -10.55 0.77 28.31
CA ARG A 67 -11.49 0.14 27.39
C ARG A 67 -10.80 -1.01 26.69
N LYS A 68 -11.17 -2.24 27.03
CA LYS A 68 -10.68 -3.41 26.29
C LYS A 68 -11.11 -3.31 24.83
N VAL A 69 -10.14 -3.36 23.93
CA VAL A 69 -10.45 -3.48 22.50
C VAL A 69 -11.15 -4.82 22.29
N TRP A 70 -12.28 -4.84 21.58
CA TRP A 70 -13.05 -6.07 21.32
C TRP A 70 -12.21 -7.23 20.80
N SER A 71 -11.15 -6.92 20.04
CA SER A 71 -10.22 -7.88 19.46
C SER A 71 -9.03 -8.24 20.36
N GLU A 72 -8.91 -7.64 21.57
CA GLU A 72 -7.79 -7.87 22.46
C GLU A 72 -7.74 -9.33 22.90
N GLY A 73 -6.63 -10.01 22.60
CA GLY A 73 -6.43 -11.43 22.88
C GLY A 73 -7.15 -12.41 21.95
N LYS A 74 -7.95 -11.92 20.99
CA LYS A 74 -8.62 -12.78 20.01
C LYS A 74 -7.78 -12.92 18.75
N LYS A 75 -7.21 -14.10 18.52
CA LYS A 75 -6.63 -14.41 17.22
C LYS A 75 -7.76 -14.65 16.22
N MET A 76 -7.70 -13.99 15.08
CA MET A 76 -8.64 -14.26 13.97
C MET A 76 -8.42 -15.68 13.45
N THR A 77 -9.51 -16.37 13.13
CA THR A 77 -9.43 -17.66 12.47
C THR A 77 -8.79 -17.56 11.10
N LYS A 78 -8.16 -18.64 10.61
CA LYS A 78 -7.60 -18.71 9.25
C LYS A 78 -8.63 -18.27 8.21
N GLU A 79 -9.84 -18.79 8.29
CA GLU A 79 -10.92 -18.47 7.36
C GLU A 79 -11.29 -16.98 7.37
N HIS A 80 -11.40 -16.36 8.54
CA HIS A 80 -11.69 -14.94 8.64
C HIS A 80 -10.59 -14.08 7.97
N VAL A 81 -9.33 -14.46 8.19
CA VAL A 81 -8.19 -13.78 7.54
C VAL A 81 -8.24 -13.91 6.02
N LEU A 82 -8.54 -15.12 5.51
CA LEU A 82 -8.65 -15.35 4.06
C LEU A 82 -9.83 -14.59 3.44
N ARG A 83 -11.00 -14.56 4.09
CA ARG A 83 -12.14 -13.74 3.65
C ARG A 83 -11.80 -12.26 3.56
N ASN A 84 -11.08 -11.73 4.55
CA ASN A 84 -10.61 -10.34 4.53
C ASN A 84 -9.61 -10.10 3.37
N MET A 85 -8.74 -11.06 3.08
CA MET A 85 -7.82 -10.94 1.94
C MET A 85 -8.58 -10.89 0.62
N VAL A 86 -9.56 -11.77 0.41
CA VAL A 86 -10.42 -11.77 -0.79
C VAL A 86 -11.15 -10.43 -0.93
N ALA A 87 -11.72 -9.89 0.16
CA ALA A 87 -12.49 -8.65 0.13
C ALA A 87 -11.64 -7.39 -0.20
N HIS A 88 -10.34 -7.42 0.06
CA HIS A 88 -9.46 -6.26 -0.09
C HIS A 88 -8.46 -6.36 -1.24
N ILE A 89 -8.35 -7.52 -1.88
CA ILE A 89 -7.46 -7.69 -3.02
C ILE A 89 -8.10 -7.11 -4.29
N LYS A 90 -7.27 -6.50 -5.14
CA LYS A 90 -7.75 -5.91 -6.40
C LYS A 90 -8.00 -6.93 -7.53
N TYR A 91 -7.61 -8.19 -7.32
CA TYR A 91 -7.73 -9.26 -8.29
C TYR A 91 -9.01 -10.06 -8.03
N ASP A 92 -9.62 -10.56 -9.09
CA ASP A 92 -10.78 -11.46 -9.00
C ASP A 92 -10.33 -12.86 -8.58
N VAL A 93 -10.23 -13.05 -7.25
CA VAL A 93 -9.77 -14.28 -6.59
C VAL A 93 -10.78 -14.68 -5.54
N ASP A 94 -11.18 -15.95 -5.59
CA ASP A 94 -12.09 -16.54 -4.64
C ASP A 94 -11.40 -17.09 -3.38
N LEU A 95 -12.19 -17.49 -2.40
CA LEU A 95 -11.70 -18.07 -1.16
C LEU A 95 -11.04 -19.44 -1.42
N GLU A 96 -11.58 -20.22 -2.37
CA GLU A 96 -11.11 -21.56 -2.72
C GLU A 96 -9.64 -21.53 -3.18
N PHE A 97 -9.27 -20.53 -3.99
CA PHE A 97 -7.88 -20.35 -4.40
C PHE A 97 -6.92 -20.23 -3.22
N TYR A 98 -7.32 -19.55 -2.14
CA TYR A 98 -6.44 -19.41 -0.98
C TYR A 98 -6.47 -20.62 -0.04
N GLN A 99 -7.55 -21.39 -0.03
CA GLN A 99 -7.69 -22.57 0.85
C GLN A 99 -6.72 -23.70 0.51
N GLN A 100 -6.19 -23.72 -0.72
CA GLN A 100 -5.16 -24.70 -1.12
C GLN A 100 -3.80 -24.48 -0.43
N PHE A 101 -3.60 -23.35 0.22
CA PHE A 101 -2.35 -23.01 0.92
C PHE A 101 -2.54 -23.16 2.44
N ASP A 102 -1.58 -23.75 3.10
CA ASP A 102 -1.63 -24.02 4.56
C ASP A 102 -1.18 -22.80 5.38
N ASP A 103 -0.18 -22.03 4.92
CA ASP A 103 0.40 -20.89 5.64
C ASP A 103 -0.12 -19.54 5.12
N VAL A 104 -1.10 -18.99 5.84
CA VAL A 104 -1.70 -17.68 5.52
C VAL A 104 -0.70 -16.53 5.67
N GLU A 105 0.27 -16.64 6.58
CA GLU A 105 1.25 -15.57 6.79
C GLU A 105 2.24 -15.48 5.62
N LYS A 106 2.60 -16.59 5.00
CA LYS A 106 3.35 -16.61 3.74
C LYS A 106 2.61 -15.90 2.62
N ILE A 107 1.31 -16.17 2.46
CA ILE A 107 0.47 -15.50 1.43
C ILE A 107 0.42 -13.99 1.70
N LYS A 108 0.23 -13.57 2.95
CA LYS A 108 0.27 -12.16 3.33
C LYS A 108 1.62 -11.52 2.99
N CYS A 109 2.71 -12.22 3.25
CA CYS A 109 4.06 -11.76 2.90
C CYS A 109 4.20 -11.55 1.39
N LEU A 110 3.79 -12.51 0.57
CA LEU A 110 3.80 -12.42 -0.90
C LEU A 110 2.96 -11.24 -1.41
N ASN A 111 1.74 -11.06 -0.89
CA ASN A 111 0.89 -9.93 -1.24
C ASN A 111 1.53 -8.59 -0.86
N LYS A 112 2.16 -8.53 0.29
CA LYS A 112 2.86 -7.32 0.76
C LYS A 112 4.06 -6.98 -0.12
N MET A 113 4.86 -7.98 -0.52
CA MET A 113 5.96 -7.81 -1.45
C MET A 113 5.47 -7.26 -2.80
N LEU A 114 4.46 -7.91 -3.41
CA LEU A 114 3.88 -7.52 -4.68
C LEU A 114 3.40 -6.06 -4.69
N THR A 115 2.81 -5.61 -3.60
CA THR A 115 2.28 -4.25 -3.45
C THR A 115 3.40 -3.23 -3.18
N ARG A 116 4.31 -3.54 -2.26
CA ARG A 116 5.42 -2.68 -1.84
C ARG A 116 6.36 -2.40 -3.00
N ASP A 117 6.70 -3.43 -3.75
CA ASP A 117 7.67 -3.36 -4.84
C ASP A 117 7.02 -2.93 -6.17
N ARG A 118 5.74 -2.49 -6.10
CA ARG A 118 4.94 -1.90 -7.19
C ARG A 118 4.71 -2.80 -8.40
N VAL A 119 5.10 -4.06 -8.33
CA VAL A 119 4.94 -5.06 -9.40
C VAL A 119 3.45 -5.36 -9.65
N SER A 120 2.62 -5.20 -8.62
CA SER A 120 1.17 -5.42 -8.69
C SER A 120 0.46 -4.66 -9.81
N LYS A 121 1.02 -3.52 -10.29
CA LYS A 121 0.43 -2.71 -11.36
C LYS A 121 0.48 -3.39 -12.73
N HIS A 122 1.38 -4.37 -12.90
CA HIS A 122 1.64 -5.08 -14.14
C HIS A 122 1.02 -6.49 -14.17
N PHE A 123 0.19 -6.80 -13.15
CA PHE A 123 -0.44 -8.09 -13.01
C PHE A 123 -1.95 -8.01 -13.24
N ASP A 124 -2.48 -8.96 -13.99
CA ASP A 124 -3.88 -9.35 -14.03
C ASP A 124 -4.16 -10.47 -13.02
N THR A 125 -5.40 -10.93 -12.94
CA THR A 125 -5.81 -12.02 -12.04
C THR A 125 -5.07 -13.32 -12.31
N LYS A 126 -4.88 -13.68 -13.58
CA LYS A 126 -4.20 -14.93 -13.97
C LYS A 126 -2.73 -14.90 -13.52
N LYS A 127 -2.04 -13.82 -13.82
CA LYS A 127 -0.63 -13.63 -13.44
C LYS A 127 -0.45 -13.55 -11.94
N TYR A 128 -1.41 -12.93 -11.23
CA TYR A 128 -1.42 -12.92 -9.77
C TYR A 128 -1.54 -14.36 -9.19
N LYS A 129 -2.50 -15.16 -9.65
CA LYS A 129 -2.66 -16.55 -9.21
C LYS A 129 -1.36 -17.35 -9.47
N SER A 130 -0.78 -17.21 -10.65
CA SER A 130 0.49 -17.85 -11.00
C SER A 130 1.66 -17.38 -10.13
N PHE A 131 1.70 -16.10 -9.77
CA PHE A 131 2.69 -15.54 -8.85
C PHE A 131 2.60 -16.18 -7.46
N ILE A 132 1.41 -16.20 -6.86
CA ILE A 132 1.22 -16.81 -5.53
C ILE A 132 1.61 -18.28 -5.57
N THR A 133 1.13 -19.05 -6.55
CA THR A 133 1.40 -20.49 -6.67
C THR A 133 2.90 -20.76 -6.84
N LYS A 134 3.58 -20.00 -7.72
CA LYS A 134 5.03 -20.16 -7.97
C LYS A 134 5.83 -19.88 -6.70
N PHE A 135 5.66 -18.68 -6.12
CA PHE A 135 6.52 -18.23 -5.03
C PHE A 135 6.18 -18.85 -3.68
N TYR A 136 4.95 -19.32 -3.46
CA TYR A 136 4.61 -20.03 -2.23
C TYR A 136 5.44 -21.30 -2.03
N ASN A 137 5.74 -22.00 -3.13
CA ASN A 137 6.53 -23.24 -3.14
C ASN A 137 8.01 -23.01 -3.50
N ASP A 138 8.41 -21.76 -3.76
CA ASP A 138 9.76 -21.42 -4.18
C ASP A 138 10.75 -21.58 -3.02
N GLU A 139 11.82 -22.34 -3.23
CA GLU A 139 12.83 -22.61 -2.20
C GLU A 139 13.53 -21.33 -1.73
N GLN A 140 13.85 -20.43 -2.65
CA GLN A 140 14.53 -19.17 -2.33
C GLN A 140 13.60 -18.26 -1.48
N PHE A 141 12.33 -18.14 -1.84
CA PHE A 141 11.36 -17.43 -1.02
C PHE A 141 11.28 -18.04 0.37
N ASN A 142 11.14 -19.36 0.47
CA ASN A 142 11.02 -20.04 1.75
C ASN A 142 12.27 -19.83 2.63
N ALA A 143 13.47 -19.89 2.06
CA ALA A 143 14.71 -19.63 2.78
C ALA A 143 14.79 -18.18 3.29
N VAL A 144 14.46 -17.19 2.45
CA VAL A 144 14.45 -15.77 2.83
C VAL A 144 13.35 -15.49 3.87
N TYR A 145 12.16 -16.09 3.70
CA TYR A 145 11.05 -15.96 4.66
C TYR A 145 11.41 -16.53 6.03
N GLN A 146 12.02 -17.72 6.08
CA GLN A 146 12.46 -18.33 7.33
C GLN A 146 13.52 -17.48 8.02
N LYS A 147 14.53 -17.04 7.29
CA LYS A 147 15.56 -16.10 7.80
C LYS A 147 14.95 -14.84 8.41
N TRP A 148 13.89 -14.29 7.77
CA TRP A 148 13.18 -13.14 8.30
C TRP A 148 12.44 -13.46 9.61
N ILE A 149 11.79 -14.62 9.71
CA ILE A 149 11.14 -15.04 10.95
C ILE A 149 12.16 -15.24 12.07
N ASP A 150 13.27 -15.95 11.81
CA ASP A 150 14.32 -16.26 12.78
C ASP A 150 15.03 -14.99 13.29
N SER A 151 15.14 -13.97 12.45
CA SER A 151 15.67 -12.67 12.83
C SER A 151 14.70 -11.80 13.65
N ASN A 152 13.61 -12.38 14.17
CA ASN A 152 12.51 -11.63 14.81
C ASN A 152 11.92 -10.55 13.90
N ARG A 153 11.79 -10.86 12.61
CA ARG A 153 11.25 -9.95 11.56
C ARG A 153 12.07 -8.68 11.37
N ASP A 154 13.38 -8.81 11.46
CA ASP A 154 14.28 -7.69 11.17
C ASP A 154 14.00 -7.08 9.80
N ARG A 155 14.07 -5.75 9.74
CA ARG A 155 13.76 -4.98 8.54
C ARG A 155 14.64 -5.38 7.35
N TRP A 156 15.92 -5.59 7.59
CA TRP A 156 16.90 -5.87 6.53
C TRP A 156 16.76 -7.28 5.96
N ALA A 157 16.25 -8.22 6.77
CA ALA A 157 15.94 -9.59 6.36
C ALA A 157 14.58 -9.73 5.66
N THR A 158 13.75 -8.67 5.62
CA THR A 158 12.40 -8.71 5.02
C THR A 158 12.45 -9.21 3.58
N PRO A 159 11.63 -10.22 3.19
CA PRO A 159 11.53 -10.67 1.80
C PRO A 159 11.14 -9.52 0.85
N SER A 160 11.79 -9.42 -0.29
CA SER A 160 11.61 -8.39 -1.31
C SER A 160 11.66 -8.98 -2.71
N LEU A 161 10.77 -8.52 -3.60
CA LEU A 161 10.83 -8.86 -5.02
C LEU A 161 11.91 -8.04 -5.71
N ASP A 162 12.68 -8.71 -6.54
CA ASP A 162 13.72 -8.13 -7.36
C ASP A 162 13.59 -8.64 -8.79
N HIS A 163 14.09 -7.86 -9.76
CA HIS A 163 14.19 -8.24 -11.15
C HIS A 163 15.58 -8.83 -11.43
N MET A 164 15.67 -10.07 -11.89
CA MET A 164 16.95 -10.68 -12.25
C MET A 164 17.68 -9.83 -13.28
N GLN A 165 16.98 -9.41 -14.34
CA GLN A 165 17.39 -8.34 -15.25
C GLN A 165 16.63 -7.07 -14.89
N PRO A 166 17.31 -5.99 -14.45
CA PRO A 166 16.66 -4.74 -14.08
C PRO A 166 15.85 -4.13 -15.23
N ILE A 167 14.75 -3.44 -14.89
CA ILE A 167 13.89 -2.78 -15.89
C ILE A 167 14.69 -1.74 -16.70
N CYS A 168 15.60 -1.00 -16.08
CA CYS A 168 16.47 -0.02 -16.75
C CYS A 168 17.46 -0.65 -17.75
N LYS A 169 17.73 -1.96 -17.62
CA LYS A 169 18.56 -2.74 -18.53
C LYS A 169 17.73 -3.66 -19.46
N GLY A 170 16.47 -3.30 -19.73
CA GLY A 170 15.60 -4.05 -20.65
C GLY A 170 14.88 -5.25 -20.04
N GLY A 171 14.87 -5.38 -18.73
CA GLY A 171 14.09 -6.38 -18.02
C GLY A 171 12.57 -6.15 -18.14
N ASN A 172 11.80 -7.14 -17.73
CA ASN A 172 10.34 -7.11 -17.79
C ASN A 172 9.70 -7.54 -16.46
N TYR A 173 8.38 -7.46 -16.38
CA TYR A 173 7.60 -7.87 -15.20
C TYR A 173 7.09 -9.31 -15.28
N GLU A 174 7.72 -10.15 -16.13
CA GLU A 174 7.34 -11.55 -16.21
C GLU A 174 7.83 -12.35 -15.01
N LEU A 175 7.09 -13.40 -14.63
CA LEU A 175 7.43 -14.23 -13.46
C LEU A 175 8.81 -14.89 -13.58
N GLY A 176 9.27 -15.12 -14.81
CA GLY A 176 10.62 -15.65 -15.09
C GLY A 176 11.74 -14.66 -14.78
N ASN A 177 11.45 -13.36 -14.77
CA ASN A 177 12.41 -12.30 -14.43
C ASN A 177 12.32 -11.85 -12.97
N LEU A 178 11.46 -12.46 -12.15
CA LEU A 178 11.29 -12.12 -10.74
C LEU A 178 11.98 -13.16 -9.86
N GLN A 179 12.70 -12.67 -8.85
CA GLN A 179 13.30 -13.45 -7.78
C GLN A 179 13.00 -12.83 -6.42
N VAL A 180 13.22 -13.59 -5.35
CA VAL A 180 13.09 -13.08 -3.97
C VAL A 180 14.48 -12.96 -3.36
N LEU A 181 14.75 -11.78 -2.85
CA LEU A 181 15.95 -11.45 -2.06
C LEU A 181 15.54 -10.89 -0.71
N THR A 182 16.45 -10.82 0.24
CA THR A 182 16.25 -9.98 1.42
C THR A 182 16.20 -8.51 1.01
N TRP A 183 15.56 -7.66 1.80
CA TRP A 183 15.55 -6.21 1.57
C TRP A 183 16.95 -5.63 1.46
N PHE A 184 17.89 -6.12 2.28
CA PHE A 184 19.30 -5.73 2.21
C PHE A 184 19.93 -6.10 0.88
N GLU A 185 19.81 -7.36 0.46
CA GLU A 185 20.37 -7.86 -0.80
C GLU A 185 19.80 -7.14 -2.02
N ASN A 186 18.49 -6.90 -2.04
CA ASN A 186 17.83 -6.17 -3.13
C ASN A 186 18.40 -4.75 -3.26
N ARG A 187 18.62 -4.06 -2.13
CA ARG A 187 19.25 -2.74 -2.17
C ARG A 187 20.73 -2.77 -2.56
N ALA A 188 21.47 -3.77 -2.12
CA ALA A 188 22.88 -3.95 -2.49
C ALA A 188 23.06 -4.31 -3.97
N LYS A 189 22.15 -5.14 -4.51
CA LYS A 189 22.13 -5.51 -5.93
C LYS A 189 21.85 -4.31 -6.83
N CYS A 190 20.97 -3.39 -6.40
CA CYS A 190 20.61 -2.19 -7.17
C CYS A 190 20.21 -2.54 -8.63
N ASP A 191 20.95 -2.05 -9.61
CA ASP A 191 20.73 -2.26 -11.04
C ASP A 191 21.67 -3.31 -11.67
N MET A 192 22.36 -4.10 -10.84
CA MET A 192 23.14 -5.23 -11.34
C MET A 192 22.22 -6.29 -11.94
N ILE A 193 22.62 -6.88 -13.08
CA ILE A 193 21.98 -8.11 -13.56
C ILE A 193 22.35 -9.27 -12.62
N ASN A 194 21.61 -10.39 -12.73
CA ASN A 194 21.78 -11.47 -11.76
C ASN A 194 23.21 -12.04 -11.74
N ASP A 195 23.85 -12.17 -12.88
CA ASP A 195 25.21 -12.71 -12.99
C ASP A 195 26.24 -11.77 -12.33
N GLU A 196 26.16 -10.46 -12.59
CA GLU A 196 26.98 -9.43 -11.92
C GLU A 196 26.79 -9.50 -10.40
N TRP A 197 25.56 -9.72 -9.94
CA TRP A 197 25.24 -9.84 -8.52
C TRP A 197 25.87 -11.11 -7.90
N GLN A 198 25.81 -12.26 -8.57
CA GLN A 198 26.44 -13.47 -8.08
C GLN A 198 27.96 -13.32 -7.98
N GLU A 199 28.61 -12.74 -8.98
CA GLU A 199 30.04 -12.43 -8.92
C GLU A 199 30.38 -11.48 -7.77
N PHE A 200 29.59 -10.43 -7.57
CA PHE A 200 29.78 -9.50 -6.45
C PHE A 200 29.72 -10.23 -5.11
N LYS A 201 28.73 -11.11 -4.91
CA LYS A 201 28.61 -11.90 -3.67
C LYS A 201 29.81 -12.82 -3.43
N LEU A 202 30.37 -13.41 -4.49
CA LEU A 202 31.56 -14.26 -4.38
C LEU A 202 32.78 -13.46 -3.93
N LYS A 203 32.97 -12.27 -4.51
CA LYS A 203 34.11 -11.37 -4.17
C LYS A 203 34.02 -10.79 -2.75
N THR A 204 32.83 -10.68 -2.18
CA THR A 204 32.62 -10.10 -0.83
C THR A 204 32.59 -11.15 0.29
N LYS A 205 32.62 -12.44 -0.04
CA LYS A 205 32.69 -13.54 0.95
C LYS A 205 34.13 -13.95 1.29
N THR A 206 35.11 -13.42 0.60
CA THR A 206 36.55 -13.57 0.88
C THR A 206 37.05 -12.45 1.79
#